data_6865b8b9f019f62abdead37abb30cfcb
#
_entry.id   6865b8b9f019f62abdead37abb30cfcb
#
_cell.length_a   1.000
_cell.length_b   1.000
_cell.length_c   1.000
_cell.angle_alpha   90.00
_cell.angle_beta   90.00
_cell.angle_gamma   90.00
#
_symmetry.space_group_name_H-M   'P 1'
#
loop_
_entity.id
_entity.type
_entity.pdbx_description
1 polymer ?
#
loop_
_entity_poly.entity_id
_entity_poly.type
_entity_poly.pdbx_seq_one_letter_code
_entity_poly.pdbx_strand_id
1 'polypeptide(L)'
;METLISPSLLSANFIDLRSDIDMINRSEADSLHLDIMDGVFVPNISFGFPVIQAVAKECKKPLDVHLMIVHPEHYIKEVAATGAMMMNVHYEACTHLHRTIQEIHAAGMKAGVTLNPHTPVSVLEDIICDVDMVLLMSVNPGFGGQKFIPHSVEKTKRLRRLIDESGSKALIQIDGGVDDKSAPLLVEAGADVLVSGSYVFKAADPIATIHELKHCK
;
A
#
# COMPACT_ATOMS: atom_id res chain seq x y z
N MET A 1 -11.26 11.26 10.79
CA MET A 1 -11.31 9.80 10.62
C MET A 1 -10.19 9.16 11.43
N GLU A 2 -10.34 7.93 11.85
CA GLU A 2 -9.26 7.16 12.49
C GLU A 2 -8.26 6.73 11.41
N THR A 3 -6.96 6.80 11.71
CA THR A 3 -5.90 6.38 10.79
C THR A 3 -5.89 4.86 10.63
N LEU A 4 -5.86 4.36 9.40
CA LEU A 4 -5.77 2.94 9.11
C LEU A 4 -4.29 2.52 8.97
N ILE A 5 -3.95 1.35 9.52
CA ILE A 5 -2.58 0.83 9.50
C ILE A 5 -2.52 -0.47 8.71
N SER A 6 -1.61 -0.51 7.74
CA SER A 6 -1.33 -1.66 6.88
C SER A 6 0.15 -2.06 6.99
N PRO A 7 0.54 -2.96 7.90
CA PRO A 7 1.94 -3.40 8.00
C PRO A 7 2.38 -4.10 6.71
N SER A 8 3.61 -3.78 6.23
CA SER A 8 4.16 -4.40 5.01
C SER A 8 4.91 -5.70 5.32
N LEU A 9 4.44 -6.79 4.75
CA LEU A 9 5.03 -8.13 4.87
C LEU A 9 6.46 -8.19 4.34
N LEU A 10 6.88 -7.25 3.49
CA LEU A 10 8.26 -7.19 2.97
C LEU A 10 9.32 -7.12 4.07
N SER A 11 8.95 -6.63 5.27
CA SER A 11 9.85 -6.51 6.43
C SER A 11 9.71 -7.65 7.44
N ALA A 12 8.86 -8.63 7.18
CA ALA A 12 8.62 -9.78 8.06
C ALA A 12 9.78 -10.78 8.02
N ASN A 13 9.77 -11.72 8.96
CA ASN A 13 10.70 -12.84 8.98
C ASN A 13 10.24 -13.95 8.03
N PHE A 14 10.79 -14.00 6.83
CA PHE A 14 10.41 -14.99 5.81
C PHE A 14 10.74 -16.46 6.20
N ILE A 15 11.57 -16.68 7.21
CA ILE A 15 11.82 -18.03 7.74
C ILE A 15 10.71 -18.49 8.69
N ASP A 16 9.98 -17.53 9.31
CA ASP A 16 8.85 -17.78 10.21
C ASP A 16 7.72 -16.78 10.00
N LEU A 17 7.15 -16.77 8.79
CA LEU A 17 6.02 -15.91 8.43
C LEU A 17 4.77 -16.16 9.28
N ARG A 18 4.58 -17.41 9.76
CA ARG A 18 3.42 -17.74 10.60
C ARG A 18 3.38 -16.92 11.86
N SER A 19 4.52 -16.80 12.56
CA SER A 19 4.61 -16.00 13.79
C SER A 19 4.24 -14.54 13.56
N ASP A 20 4.73 -13.96 12.45
CA ASP A 20 4.44 -12.58 12.10
C ASP A 20 2.97 -12.37 11.69
N ILE A 21 2.39 -13.32 10.95
CA ILE A 21 0.96 -13.28 10.59
C ILE A 21 0.08 -13.39 11.85
N ASP A 22 0.44 -14.26 12.79
CA ASP A 22 -0.28 -14.40 14.07
C ASP A 22 -0.19 -13.12 14.91
N MET A 23 0.96 -12.43 14.88
CA MET A 23 1.12 -11.12 15.51
C MET A 23 0.19 -10.10 14.85
N ILE A 24 0.18 -9.99 13.51
CA ILE A 24 -0.71 -9.10 12.77
C ILE A 24 -2.19 -9.41 13.05
N ASN A 25 -2.58 -10.68 13.08
CA ASN A 25 -3.95 -11.09 13.37
C ASN A 25 -4.44 -10.63 14.76
N ARG A 26 -3.54 -10.53 15.75
CA ARG A 26 -3.83 -10.07 17.12
C ARG A 26 -3.75 -8.56 17.29
N SER A 27 -3.11 -7.86 16.36
CA SER A 27 -2.92 -6.40 16.41
C SER A 27 -4.16 -5.64 15.93
N GLU A 28 -4.09 -4.32 16.06
CA GLU A 28 -5.10 -3.38 15.53
C GLU A 28 -4.85 -3.01 14.05
N ALA A 29 -4.00 -3.75 13.33
CA ALA A 29 -3.81 -3.57 11.90
C ALA A 29 -5.16 -3.73 11.16
N ASP A 30 -5.41 -2.86 10.17
CA ASP A 30 -6.64 -2.84 9.38
C ASP A 30 -6.54 -3.71 8.13
N SER A 31 -5.33 -3.88 7.60
CA SER A 31 -5.00 -4.75 6.46
C SER A 31 -3.57 -5.24 6.57
N LEU A 32 -3.17 -6.14 5.69
CA LEU A 32 -1.79 -6.57 5.50
C LEU A 32 -1.34 -6.17 4.09
N HIS A 33 -0.26 -5.38 3.99
CA HIS A 33 0.31 -4.91 2.74
C HIS A 33 1.33 -5.90 2.17
N LEU A 34 1.16 -6.23 0.88
CA LEU A 34 1.95 -7.25 0.19
C LEU A 34 2.69 -6.64 -1.01
N ASP A 35 3.97 -6.38 -0.86
CA ASP A 35 4.84 -5.77 -1.87
C ASP A 35 5.39 -6.82 -2.83
N ILE A 36 4.85 -6.88 -4.05
CA ILE A 36 5.27 -7.82 -5.09
C ILE A 36 6.18 -7.12 -6.09
N MET A 37 7.37 -7.68 -6.29
CA MET A 37 8.43 -7.11 -7.12
C MET A 37 8.95 -8.13 -8.12
N ASP A 38 9.16 -7.72 -9.37
CA ASP A 38 9.52 -8.58 -10.51
C ASP A 38 11.01 -8.50 -10.94
N GLY A 39 11.77 -7.58 -10.34
CA GLY A 39 13.17 -7.34 -10.74
C GLY A 39 13.31 -6.54 -12.04
N VAL A 40 12.20 -6.04 -12.62
CA VAL A 40 12.18 -5.27 -13.87
C VAL A 40 11.67 -3.86 -13.61
N PHE A 41 10.48 -3.71 -13.03
CA PHE A 41 9.94 -2.40 -12.62
C PHE A 41 10.78 -1.79 -11.50
N VAL A 42 11.23 -2.62 -10.56
CA VAL A 42 12.15 -2.26 -9.48
C VAL A 42 13.35 -3.21 -9.46
N PRO A 43 14.54 -2.78 -9.00
CA PRO A 43 15.76 -3.60 -9.02
C PRO A 43 15.81 -4.61 -7.87
N ASN A 44 14.69 -5.27 -7.57
CA ASN A 44 14.55 -6.29 -6.54
C ASN A 44 13.45 -7.28 -6.90
N ILE A 45 13.56 -8.51 -6.42
CA ILE A 45 12.53 -9.55 -6.48
C ILE A 45 12.12 -9.86 -5.04
N SER A 46 10.81 -9.79 -4.73
CA SER A 46 10.33 -10.09 -3.38
C SER A 46 9.80 -11.53 -3.28
N PHE A 47 8.51 -11.71 -3.40
CA PHE A 47 7.84 -13.01 -3.34
C PHE A 47 6.66 -13.03 -4.33
N GLY A 48 6.17 -14.21 -4.66
CA GLY A 48 5.10 -14.39 -5.63
C GLY A 48 3.88 -15.11 -5.06
N PHE A 49 2.97 -15.50 -5.96
CA PHE A 49 1.66 -16.07 -5.63
C PHE A 49 1.67 -17.26 -4.67
N PRO A 50 2.66 -18.19 -4.68
CA PRO A 50 2.70 -19.26 -3.69
C PRO A 50 2.77 -18.76 -2.24
N VAL A 51 3.51 -17.66 -2.00
CA VAL A 51 3.61 -17.03 -0.66
C VAL A 51 2.31 -16.31 -0.35
N ILE A 52 1.76 -15.52 -1.30
CA ILE A 52 0.50 -14.78 -1.10
C ILE A 52 -0.64 -15.76 -0.76
N GLN A 53 -0.75 -16.88 -1.49
CA GLN A 53 -1.76 -17.90 -1.23
C GLN A 53 -1.60 -18.56 0.15
N ALA A 54 -0.36 -18.77 0.60
CA ALA A 54 -0.10 -19.30 1.94
C ALA A 54 -0.49 -18.28 3.02
N VAL A 55 -0.13 -17.01 2.82
CA VAL A 55 -0.51 -15.89 3.70
C VAL A 55 -2.03 -15.73 3.77
N ALA A 56 -2.73 -15.78 2.63
CA ALA A 56 -4.18 -15.63 2.54
C ALA A 56 -4.95 -16.68 3.35
N LYS A 57 -4.39 -17.86 3.55
CA LYS A 57 -5.03 -18.92 4.35
C LYS A 57 -4.94 -18.68 5.86
N GLU A 58 -3.92 -17.97 6.31
CA GLU A 58 -3.60 -17.78 7.73
C GLU A 58 -3.93 -16.36 8.21
N CYS A 59 -3.85 -15.37 7.33
CA CYS A 59 -4.13 -13.98 7.66
C CYS A 59 -5.65 -13.74 7.76
N LYS A 60 -6.07 -13.14 8.87
CA LYS A 60 -7.48 -12.75 9.11
C LYS A 60 -7.76 -11.30 8.71
N LYS A 61 -6.72 -10.55 8.36
CA LYS A 61 -6.85 -9.17 7.93
C LYS A 61 -7.02 -9.12 6.41
N PRO A 62 -7.76 -8.14 5.87
CA PRO A 62 -7.83 -7.93 4.43
C PRO A 62 -6.43 -7.79 3.82
N LEU A 63 -6.24 -8.38 2.63
CA LEU A 63 -4.97 -8.29 1.90
C LEU A 63 -5.02 -7.11 0.93
N ASP A 64 -4.00 -6.28 1.00
CA ASP A 64 -3.75 -5.13 0.14
C ASP A 64 -2.50 -5.44 -0.70
N VAL A 65 -2.70 -5.79 -1.99
CA VAL A 65 -1.62 -6.27 -2.87
C VAL A 65 -1.09 -5.12 -3.71
N HIS A 66 0.16 -4.77 -3.48
CA HIS A 66 0.88 -3.71 -4.19
C HIS A 66 1.84 -4.33 -5.22
N LEU A 67 1.55 -4.10 -6.50
CA LEU A 67 2.31 -4.66 -7.61
C LEU A 67 3.35 -3.67 -8.15
N MET A 68 4.59 -3.84 -7.74
CA MET A 68 5.77 -3.17 -8.32
C MET A 68 6.34 -4.03 -9.46
N ILE A 69 5.53 -4.21 -10.51
CA ILE A 69 5.84 -5.08 -11.64
C ILE A 69 5.45 -4.42 -12.96
N VAL A 70 6.07 -4.82 -14.06
CA VAL A 70 5.64 -4.42 -15.40
C VAL A 70 4.40 -5.24 -15.81
N HIS A 71 3.50 -4.62 -16.59
CA HIS A 71 2.27 -5.27 -17.07
C HIS A 71 1.41 -5.89 -15.97
N PRO A 72 1.04 -5.13 -14.90
CA PRO A 72 0.28 -5.67 -13.77
C PRO A 72 -1.11 -6.20 -14.17
N GLU A 73 -1.67 -5.74 -15.28
CA GLU A 73 -2.94 -6.20 -15.84
C GLU A 73 -2.97 -7.71 -16.13
N HIS A 74 -1.82 -8.33 -16.38
CA HIS A 74 -1.73 -9.78 -16.64
C HIS A 74 -2.02 -10.63 -15.39
N TYR A 75 -1.99 -10.05 -14.18
CA TYR A 75 -2.06 -10.78 -12.91
C TYR A 75 -3.35 -10.51 -12.10
N ILE A 76 -4.32 -9.80 -12.69
CA ILE A 76 -5.58 -9.46 -12.00
C ILE A 76 -6.31 -10.72 -11.52
N LYS A 77 -6.37 -11.76 -12.35
CA LYS A 77 -7.05 -13.02 -12.01
C LYS A 77 -6.35 -13.77 -10.88
N GLU A 78 -5.02 -13.81 -10.91
CA GLU A 78 -4.17 -14.46 -9.92
C GLU A 78 -4.29 -13.74 -8.56
N VAL A 79 -4.29 -12.41 -8.56
CA VAL A 79 -4.49 -11.61 -7.33
C VAL A 79 -5.90 -11.84 -6.79
N ALA A 80 -6.94 -11.77 -7.62
CA ALA A 80 -8.33 -12.04 -7.21
C ALA A 80 -8.50 -13.45 -6.61
N ALA A 81 -7.84 -14.46 -7.18
CA ALA A 81 -7.89 -15.83 -6.68
C ALA A 81 -7.28 -16.01 -5.28
N THR A 82 -6.50 -15.05 -4.78
CA THR A 82 -6.00 -15.04 -3.39
C THR A 82 -7.04 -14.56 -2.38
N GLY A 83 -8.13 -13.97 -2.84
CA GLY A 83 -9.12 -13.29 -1.98
C GLY A 83 -8.66 -11.90 -1.53
N ALA A 84 -7.72 -11.28 -2.22
CA ALA A 84 -7.27 -9.93 -1.92
C ALA A 84 -8.43 -8.94 -1.97
N MET A 85 -8.49 -8.03 -0.99
CA MET A 85 -9.46 -6.94 -0.96
C MET A 85 -9.15 -5.88 -2.01
N MET A 86 -7.87 -5.61 -2.24
CA MET A 86 -7.38 -4.51 -3.07
C MET A 86 -6.17 -4.93 -3.89
N MET A 87 -6.08 -4.38 -5.10
CA MET A 87 -4.91 -4.48 -5.97
C MET A 87 -4.45 -3.07 -6.34
N ASN A 88 -3.25 -2.70 -5.89
CA ASN A 88 -2.57 -1.45 -6.23
C ASN A 88 -1.63 -1.67 -7.41
N VAL A 89 -1.76 -0.85 -8.46
CA VAL A 89 -0.91 -0.88 -9.65
C VAL A 89 -0.25 0.47 -9.86
N HIS A 90 1.01 0.48 -10.25
CA HIS A 90 1.71 1.73 -10.55
C HIS A 90 1.16 2.39 -11.82
N TYR A 91 0.91 3.70 -11.75
CA TYR A 91 0.58 4.52 -12.92
C TYR A 91 1.61 4.31 -14.04
N GLU A 92 2.88 4.28 -13.67
CA GLU A 92 4.02 4.18 -14.57
C GLU A 92 4.17 2.80 -15.22
N ALA A 93 3.49 1.78 -14.70
CA ALA A 93 3.49 0.41 -15.24
C ALA A 93 2.30 0.12 -16.16
N CYS A 94 1.29 1.00 -16.19
CA CYS A 94 0.02 0.76 -16.88
C CYS A 94 -0.11 1.61 -18.14
N THR A 95 -0.03 1.01 -19.32
CA THR A 95 -0.28 1.72 -20.60
C THR A 95 -1.75 2.16 -20.72
N HIS A 96 -2.69 1.35 -20.23
CA HIS A 96 -4.13 1.60 -20.30
C HIS A 96 -4.75 1.58 -18.90
N LEU A 97 -4.31 2.49 -18.03
CA LEU A 97 -4.65 2.51 -16.61
C LEU A 97 -6.16 2.45 -16.33
N HIS A 98 -6.98 3.26 -17.02
CA HIS A 98 -8.43 3.25 -16.85
C HIS A 98 -9.05 1.85 -17.12
N ARG A 99 -8.59 1.16 -18.18
CA ARG A 99 -9.02 -0.22 -18.44
C ARG A 99 -8.60 -1.16 -17.32
N THR A 100 -7.38 -1.06 -16.84
CA THR A 100 -6.86 -1.88 -15.72
C THR A 100 -7.70 -1.71 -14.46
N ILE A 101 -8.09 -0.46 -14.12
CA ILE A 101 -9.00 -0.16 -13.00
C ILE A 101 -10.33 -0.88 -13.19
N GLN A 102 -10.95 -0.79 -14.37
CA GLN A 102 -12.21 -1.48 -14.67
C GLN A 102 -12.11 -3.01 -14.55
N GLU A 103 -11.01 -3.60 -15.03
CA GLU A 103 -10.76 -5.04 -14.94
C GLU A 103 -10.55 -5.50 -13.49
N ILE A 104 -9.87 -4.71 -12.65
CA ILE A 104 -9.72 -4.97 -11.20
C ILE A 104 -11.10 -4.97 -10.52
N HIS A 105 -11.95 -3.97 -10.80
CA HIS A 105 -13.31 -3.92 -10.27
C HIS A 105 -14.17 -5.10 -10.76
N ALA A 106 -14.06 -5.45 -12.05
CA ALA A 106 -14.78 -6.59 -12.62
C ALA A 106 -14.36 -7.94 -12.00
N ALA A 107 -13.12 -8.02 -11.49
CA ALA A 107 -12.62 -9.17 -10.75
C ALA A 107 -13.04 -9.19 -9.26
N GLY A 108 -13.82 -8.20 -8.80
CA GLY A 108 -14.37 -8.12 -7.43
C GLY A 108 -13.43 -7.50 -6.40
N MET A 109 -12.34 -6.88 -6.82
CA MET A 109 -11.40 -6.19 -5.94
C MET A 109 -11.59 -4.66 -6.00
N LYS A 110 -11.12 -3.95 -4.98
CA LYS A 110 -10.91 -2.52 -5.02
C LYS A 110 -9.67 -2.18 -5.85
N ALA A 111 -9.73 -1.11 -6.63
CA ALA A 111 -8.63 -0.67 -7.48
C ALA A 111 -7.85 0.48 -6.82
N GLY A 112 -6.57 0.24 -6.57
CA GLY A 112 -5.62 1.25 -6.13
C GLY A 112 -4.66 1.68 -7.25
N VAL A 113 -4.31 2.97 -7.27
CA VAL A 113 -3.30 3.51 -8.18
C VAL A 113 -2.12 4.04 -7.38
N THR A 114 -0.93 3.55 -7.69
CA THR A 114 0.31 3.96 -7.03
C THR A 114 1.07 4.98 -7.87
N LEU A 115 1.60 6.02 -7.22
CA LEU A 115 2.46 7.02 -7.84
C LEU A 115 3.87 6.99 -7.24
N ASN A 116 4.87 6.89 -8.09
CA ASN A 116 6.28 7.09 -7.70
C ASN A 116 6.53 8.50 -7.14
N PRO A 117 7.61 8.72 -6.37
CA PRO A 117 7.87 10.04 -5.76
C PRO A 117 7.89 11.19 -6.77
N HIS A 118 8.37 10.96 -7.99
CA HIS A 118 8.51 11.97 -9.05
C HIS A 118 7.23 12.21 -9.87
N THR A 119 6.26 11.30 -9.83
CA THR A 119 5.02 11.42 -10.63
C THR A 119 4.04 12.39 -9.97
N PRO A 120 3.59 13.45 -10.64
CA PRO A 120 2.69 14.43 -10.05
C PRO A 120 1.27 13.87 -9.89
N VAL A 121 0.52 14.36 -8.89
CA VAL A 121 -0.86 13.90 -8.62
C VAL A 121 -1.84 14.28 -9.73
N SER A 122 -1.53 15.31 -10.54
CA SER A 122 -2.36 15.76 -11.66
C SER A 122 -2.58 14.70 -12.75
N VAL A 123 -1.74 13.65 -12.83
CA VAL A 123 -1.97 12.54 -13.76
C VAL A 123 -3.24 11.74 -13.46
N LEU A 124 -3.85 11.96 -12.29
CA LEU A 124 -5.06 11.28 -11.83
C LEU A 124 -6.34 12.09 -12.06
N GLU A 125 -6.26 13.35 -12.51
CA GLU A 125 -7.41 14.25 -12.62
C GLU A 125 -8.60 13.64 -13.37
N ASP A 126 -8.34 12.94 -14.46
CA ASP A 126 -9.39 12.34 -15.30
C ASP A 126 -9.94 11.00 -14.78
N ILE A 127 -9.29 10.38 -13.77
CA ILE A 127 -9.64 9.03 -13.30
C ILE A 127 -9.85 8.94 -11.79
N ILE A 128 -9.67 10.02 -11.05
CA ILE A 128 -9.67 9.99 -9.58
C ILE A 128 -11.01 9.50 -8.99
N CYS A 129 -12.12 9.70 -9.72
CA CYS A 129 -13.44 9.23 -9.30
C CYS A 129 -13.67 7.73 -9.51
N ASP A 130 -12.81 7.08 -10.31
CA ASP A 130 -12.87 5.64 -10.60
C ASP A 130 -11.92 4.82 -9.72
N VAL A 131 -11.15 5.48 -8.85
CA VAL A 131 -10.11 4.86 -8.00
C VAL A 131 -10.63 4.76 -6.57
N ASP A 132 -10.42 3.61 -5.90
CA ASP A 132 -10.77 3.43 -4.49
C ASP A 132 -9.66 3.91 -3.55
N MET A 133 -8.40 3.88 -4.00
CA MET A 133 -7.24 4.28 -3.22
C MET A 133 -6.14 4.83 -4.11
N VAL A 134 -5.48 5.89 -3.66
CA VAL A 134 -4.22 6.35 -4.26
C VAL A 134 -3.09 6.10 -3.28
N LEU A 135 -2.14 5.27 -3.68
CA LEU A 135 -0.93 5.01 -2.91
C LEU A 135 0.18 5.95 -3.37
N LEU A 136 0.67 6.79 -2.48
CA LEU A 136 1.83 7.63 -2.72
C LEU A 136 3.08 6.98 -2.15
N MET A 137 4.07 6.72 -3.01
CA MET A 137 5.38 6.31 -2.55
C MET A 137 6.10 7.47 -1.87
N SER A 138 6.50 7.28 -0.63
CA SER A 138 7.32 8.23 0.14
C SER A 138 8.79 7.80 0.24
N VAL A 139 9.16 6.78 -0.50
CA VAL A 139 10.52 6.34 -0.86
C VAL A 139 10.54 5.91 -2.32
N ASN A 140 11.70 5.67 -2.92
CA ASN A 140 11.74 4.99 -4.22
C ASN A 140 11.35 3.52 -4.03
N PRO A 141 10.40 2.95 -4.82
CA PRO A 141 9.99 1.57 -4.67
C PRO A 141 11.15 0.59 -4.90
N GLY A 142 11.08 -0.60 -4.26
CA GLY A 142 12.02 -1.70 -4.46
C GLY A 142 12.71 -2.24 -3.21
N PHE A 143 12.84 -1.46 -2.13
CA PHE A 143 13.49 -1.91 -0.91
C PHE A 143 12.81 -1.36 0.34
N GLY A 144 12.75 -2.19 1.38
CA GLY A 144 12.32 -1.75 2.70
C GLY A 144 13.38 -0.96 3.46
N GLY A 145 12.97 -0.24 4.53
CA GLY A 145 13.89 0.45 5.44
C GLY A 145 14.58 1.69 4.87
N GLN A 146 14.05 2.27 3.81
CA GLN A 146 14.59 3.49 3.20
C GLN A 146 14.19 4.74 4.00
N LYS A 147 14.95 5.82 3.80
CA LYS A 147 14.69 7.11 4.42
C LYS A 147 13.51 7.79 3.76
N PHE A 148 12.57 8.28 4.58
CA PHE A 148 11.40 9.06 4.16
C PHE A 148 11.78 10.28 3.31
N ILE A 149 11.02 10.52 2.25
CA ILE A 149 11.16 11.70 1.37
C ILE A 149 10.20 12.80 1.87
N PRO A 150 10.68 13.90 2.48
CA PRO A 150 9.81 14.91 3.11
C PRO A 150 8.80 15.57 2.16
N HIS A 151 9.13 15.63 0.85
CA HIS A 151 8.23 16.19 -0.16
C HIS A 151 6.90 15.42 -0.28
N SER A 152 6.85 14.16 0.20
CA SER A 152 5.63 13.35 0.19
C SER A 152 4.50 13.99 1.01
N VAL A 153 4.82 14.76 2.07
CA VAL A 153 3.83 15.49 2.87
C VAL A 153 3.08 16.51 2.00
N GLU A 154 3.82 17.32 1.22
CA GLU A 154 3.22 18.30 0.32
C GLU A 154 2.46 17.63 -0.82
N LYS A 155 2.96 16.51 -1.33
CA LYS A 155 2.28 15.70 -2.35
C LYS A 155 0.95 15.13 -1.83
N THR A 156 0.91 14.68 -0.57
CA THR A 156 -0.30 14.21 0.11
C THR A 156 -1.35 15.32 0.20
N LYS A 157 -0.96 16.55 0.59
CA LYS A 157 -1.87 17.72 0.63
C LYS A 157 -2.46 18.05 -0.74
N ARG A 158 -1.66 17.95 -1.80
CA ARG A 158 -2.13 18.17 -3.18
C ARG A 158 -3.13 17.10 -3.60
N LEU A 159 -2.86 15.84 -3.26
CA LEU A 159 -3.79 14.74 -3.58
C LEU A 159 -5.10 14.87 -2.79
N ARG A 160 -5.06 15.22 -1.50
CA ARG A 160 -6.26 15.45 -0.70
C ARG A 160 -7.13 16.55 -1.33
N ARG A 161 -6.52 17.66 -1.77
CA ARG A 161 -7.23 18.73 -2.46
C ARG A 161 -7.88 18.24 -3.76
N LEU A 162 -7.16 17.48 -4.58
CA LEU A 162 -7.71 16.91 -5.81
C LEU A 162 -8.93 16.01 -5.53
N ILE A 163 -8.86 15.15 -4.51
CA ILE A 163 -9.96 14.26 -4.09
C ILE A 163 -11.17 15.09 -3.63
N ASP A 164 -10.95 16.10 -2.79
CA ASP A 164 -12.01 16.94 -2.24
C ASP A 164 -12.70 17.77 -3.34
N GLU A 165 -11.92 18.38 -4.25
CA GLU A 165 -12.42 19.21 -5.35
C GLU A 165 -13.19 18.39 -6.41
N SER A 166 -12.77 17.13 -6.65
CA SER A 166 -13.45 16.23 -7.60
C SER A 166 -14.68 15.53 -7.00
N GLY A 167 -14.87 15.58 -5.67
CA GLY A 167 -15.90 14.82 -4.97
C GLY A 167 -15.62 13.30 -4.92
N SER A 168 -14.40 12.87 -5.23
CA SER A 168 -13.97 11.48 -5.12
C SER A 168 -14.00 11.01 -3.66
N LYS A 169 -14.10 9.70 -3.48
CA LYS A 169 -14.03 9.03 -2.17
C LYS A 169 -12.77 8.17 -2.02
N ALA A 170 -11.81 8.35 -2.93
CA ALA A 170 -10.55 7.61 -2.89
C ALA A 170 -9.82 7.87 -1.56
N LEU A 171 -9.32 6.81 -0.95
CA LEU A 171 -8.45 6.92 0.22
C LEU A 171 -7.02 7.26 -0.23
N ILE A 172 -6.28 7.94 0.64
CA ILE A 172 -4.85 8.21 0.44
C ILE A 172 -4.05 7.24 1.31
N GLN A 173 -3.26 6.40 0.67
CA GLN A 173 -2.32 5.51 1.32
C GLN A 173 -0.89 6.01 1.11
N ILE A 174 -0.04 5.92 2.15
CA ILE A 174 1.36 6.31 2.07
C ILE A 174 2.24 5.09 2.37
N ASP A 175 3.20 4.82 1.49
CA ASP A 175 4.15 3.73 1.65
C ASP A 175 5.60 4.22 1.54
N GLY A 176 6.38 3.90 2.58
CA GLY A 176 7.82 4.10 2.64
C GLY A 176 8.30 5.04 3.74
N GLY A 177 9.12 4.51 4.65
CA GLY A 177 9.75 5.29 5.72
C GLY A 177 8.76 5.86 6.74
N VAL A 178 7.60 5.20 6.91
CA VAL A 178 6.59 5.58 7.91
C VAL A 178 7.05 5.10 9.29
N ASP A 179 7.18 6.07 10.20
CA ASP A 179 7.56 5.90 11.60
C ASP A 179 6.80 6.89 12.51
N ASP A 180 7.14 6.96 13.79
CA ASP A 180 6.55 7.86 14.78
C ASP A 180 6.72 9.36 14.46
N LYS A 181 7.69 9.73 13.62
CA LYS A 181 7.99 11.12 13.23
C LYS A 181 7.25 11.53 11.96
N SER A 182 7.18 10.63 10.97
CA SER A 182 6.56 10.90 9.68
C SER A 182 5.04 10.71 9.72
N ALA A 183 4.53 9.76 10.52
CA ALA A 183 3.11 9.44 10.58
C ALA A 183 2.22 10.65 10.95
N PRO A 184 2.48 11.43 12.02
CA PRO A 184 1.65 12.60 12.35
C PRO A 184 1.61 13.64 11.22
N LEU A 185 2.75 13.88 10.55
CA LEU A 185 2.84 14.82 9.43
C LEU A 185 2.00 14.39 8.23
N LEU A 186 1.97 13.08 7.97
CA LEU A 186 1.20 12.49 6.87
C LEU A 186 -0.31 12.51 7.16
N VAL A 187 -0.69 12.18 8.39
CA VAL A 187 -2.10 12.24 8.84
C VAL A 187 -2.62 13.68 8.78
N GLU A 188 -1.86 14.66 9.27
CA GLU A 188 -2.19 16.09 9.15
C GLU A 188 -2.30 16.53 7.69
N ALA A 189 -1.49 15.97 6.80
CA ALA A 189 -1.55 16.24 5.37
C ALA A 189 -2.76 15.60 4.66
N GLY A 190 -3.51 14.73 5.35
CA GLY A 190 -4.72 14.09 4.84
C GLY A 190 -4.54 12.63 4.40
N ALA A 191 -3.51 11.94 4.85
CA ALA A 191 -3.39 10.48 4.65
C ALA A 191 -4.45 9.73 5.48
N ASP A 192 -5.05 8.71 4.87
CA ASP A 192 -6.06 7.85 5.50
C ASP A 192 -5.44 6.51 5.96
N VAL A 193 -4.47 5.99 5.21
CA VAL A 193 -3.83 4.68 5.43
C VAL A 193 -2.31 4.84 5.46
N LEU A 194 -1.66 4.26 6.46
CA LEU A 194 -0.21 4.26 6.60
C LEU A 194 0.34 2.84 6.44
N VAL A 195 1.25 2.65 5.49
CA VAL A 195 2.01 1.41 5.33
C VAL A 195 3.30 1.53 6.11
N SER A 196 3.52 0.64 7.08
CA SER A 196 4.72 0.62 7.88
C SER A 196 5.34 -0.78 7.92
N GLY A 197 6.56 -0.92 7.42
CA GLY A 197 7.28 -2.19 7.37
C GLY A 197 8.28 -2.32 8.52
N SER A 198 9.52 -1.94 8.28
CA SER A 198 10.63 -2.16 9.21
C SER A 198 10.43 -1.52 10.59
N TYR A 199 9.71 -0.41 10.68
CA TYR A 199 9.39 0.24 11.96
C TYR A 199 8.52 -0.64 12.85
N VAL A 200 7.54 -1.36 12.27
CA VAL A 200 6.69 -2.32 12.98
C VAL A 200 7.44 -3.63 13.26
N PHE A 201 7.93 -4.30 12.21
CA PHE A 201 8.45 -5.67 12.35
C PHE A 201 9.78 -5.78 13.13
N LYS A 202 10.54 -4.68 13.27
CA LYS A 202 11.78 -4.62 14.07
C LYS A 202 11.59 -4.01 15.46
N ALA A 203 10.37 -3.59 15.79
CA ALA A 203 10.06 -3.05 17.11
C ALA A 203 10.18 -4.13 18.20
N ALA A 204 10.50 -3.71 19.42
CA ALA A 204 10.50 -4.61 20.58
C ALA A 204 9.09 -5.16 20.88
N ASP A 205 8.05 -4.34 20.65
CA ASP A 205 6.63 -4.71 20.71
C ASP A 205 5.92 -4.21 19.44
N PRO A 206 5.81 -5.06 18.40
CA PRO A 206 5.13 -4.69 17.15
C PRO A 206 3.65 -4.34 17.34
N ILE A 207 2.94 -4.99 18.27
CA ILE A 207 1.52 -4.73 18.52
C ILE A 207 1.34 -3.34 19.12
N ALA A 208 2.14 -2.97 20.11
CA ALA A 208 2.12 -1.62 20.67
C ALA A 208 2.49 -0.57 19.62
N THR A 209 3.48 -0.85 18.77
CA THR A 209 3.87 0.06 17.68
C THR A 209 2.75 0.29 16.67
N ILE A 210 2.00 -0.74 16.31
CA ILE A 210 0.80 -0.60 15.45
C ILE A 210 -0.26 0.27 16.12
N HIS A 211 -0.52 0.05 17.42
CA HIS A 211 -1.45 0.86 18.23
C HIS A 211 -1.03 2.34 18.26
N GLU A 212 0.25 2.62 18.52
CA GLU A 212 0.78 3.98 18.54
C GLU A 212 0.63 4.70 17.20
N LEU A 213 0.96 4.01 16.08
CA LEU A 213 0.78 4.56 14.73
C LEU A 213 -0.69 4.84 14.43
N LYS A 214 -1.61 3.97 14.84
CA LYS A 214 -3.05 4.11 14.61
C LYS A 214 -3.63 5.33 15.32
N HIS A 215 -3.09 5.66 16.47
CA HIS A 215 -3.55 6.76 17.32
C HIS A 215 -2.63 8.00 17.27
N CYS A 216 -1.70 8.06 16.31
CA CYS A 216 -0.85 9.24 16.12
C CYS A 216 -1.73 10.44 15.67
N LYS A 217 -1.45 11.61 16.26
CA LYS A 217 -2.15 12.87 15.97
C LYS A 217 -1.14 13.98 15.72
#